data_cfac93f4da122d5c09d714252e93f133
#
_entry.id   cfac93f4da122d5c09d714252e93f133
#
_cell.length_a   1.000
_cell.length_b   1.000
_cell.length_c   1.000
_cell.angle_alpha   90.00
_cell.angle_beta   90.00
_cell.angle_gamma   90.00
#
_symmetry.space_group_name_H-M   'P 1'
#
loop_
_entity.id
_entity.type
_entity.pdbx_description
1 polymer ?
#
loop_
_entity_poly.entity_id
_entity_poly.type
_entity_poly.pdbx_seq_one_letter_code
_entity_poly.pdbx_strand_id
1 'polypeptide(L)'
;DTKETATPLPIGTDAAFSIGGIGDADWFSFEAVPEEGKSKLYTLRLLDFDFENPESVCYEIYAPDGTVAVSETAVSSRHTRVFSCSQQGQYTIKLSAKGSNIQRVPLRIRVEEGGDDPYESNDTWLDAAYIEPGQLISHVLSSGDTDWFCLTVPEDHMTLHVSSDCAGIQAMVYTGQALVEYGDKAKSVWHEDSFGRKSASNLYWKFEEKGLYYIELTGGSSERICSTTISLIPPEEIEDNDVWYHATPLYEDFTQAFDISALNDMDWFRFTVPEGDQKVLLLNVSKTDTGKKGDPVYFKLYREAYFDNQDDGSLYEFDIESSTSKTTENYAWDLEPGTYYLLAKYNKSFDFFTRVQKLNICYKLVSHLNNNTIATASPLKEREWQDVWRQDGYFSIGEHKADEVVQIQRDEGGNEPKSNIYVYDTDGKSIASSGYASFSFRIPADGVYYFSVPASIKSSENAPMRTTRVRYYTHNDKIGAAESIAMRPNESVFLDLWFSPEIRNSLKVESEDEALTYDLETGYLTAPNTPEGSADLVFSNGYPEGDEKRVEAVTHVIWSENPLSDISISNAPQSLSVGNSVQLEAAVTPDDYIGRVSWESSDTSVLRVLSNGKVVAVGQGELAVA
;
A
#
# COMPACT_ATOMS: atom_id res chain seq x y z
N ASP A 1 22.04 54.85 -21.16
CA ASP A 1 20.59 54.87 -20.97
C ASP A 1 19.80 54.44 -22.22
N THR A 2 20.47 53.90 -23.21
CA THR A 2 19.85 53.23 -24.37
C THR A 2 20.56 51.89 -24.65
N LYS A 3 19.89 51.03 -25.38
CA LYS A 3 20.44 49.71 -25.74
C LYS A 3 21.77 49.86 -26.49
N GLU A 4 21.90 50.85 -27.36
CA GLU A 4 23.07 51.12 -28.18
C GLU A 4 24.28 51.65 -27.38
N THR A 5 23.99 52.24 -26.18
CA THR A 5 25.01 52.76 -25.27
C THR A 5 25.19 51.95 -24.02
N ALA A 6 24.78 50.65 -24.07
CA ALA A 6 24.86 49.76 -22.92
C ALA A 6 26.29 49.66 -22.35
N THR A 7 26.42 49.79 -21.05
CA THR A 7 27.70 49.73 -20.36
C THR A 7 28.26 48.30 -20.42
N PRO A 8 29.48 48.08 -20.91
CA PRO A 8 30.07 46.76 -20.90
C PRO A 8 30.24 46.22 -19.48
N LEU A 9 29.76 44.98 -19.27
CA LEU A 9 29.85 44.22 -18.00
C LEU A 9 30.66 42.97 -18.21
N PRO A 10 31.98 43.01 -17.96
CA PRO A 10 32.80 41.79 -18.07
C PRO A 10 32.32 40.71 -17.11
N ILE A 11 32.29 39.47 -17.59
CA ILE A 11 31.86 38.31 -16.78
C ILE A 11 32.65 38.25 -15.47
N GLY A 12 31.96 38.01 -14.36
CA GLY A 12 32.52 37.90 -13.01
C GLY A 12 32.86 39.23 -12.34
N THR A 13 32.60 40.38 -13.00
CA THR A 13 32.88 41.72 -12.42
C THR A 13 31.58 42.41 -11.94
N ASP A 14 31.72 43.23 -10.88
CA ASP A 14 30.62 44.07 -10.38
C ASP A 14 30.59 45.40 -11.13
N ALA A 15 29.40 45.84 -11.55
CA ALA A 15 29.13 47.17 -11.97
C ALA A 15 28.12 47.86 -11.04
N ALA A 16 28.48 49.05 -10.55
CA ALA A 16 27.56 49.85 -9.73
C ALA A 16 26.63 50.67 -10.62
N PHE A 17 25.37 50.75 -10.27
CA PHE A 17 24.38 51.56 -10.95
C PHE A 17 23.37 52.18 -9.95
N SER A 18 22.55 53.06 -10.42
CA SER A 18 21.48 53.60 -9.58
C SER A 18 20.26 53.98 -10.41
N ILE A 19 19.12 53.43 -10.07
CA ILE A 19 17.86 53.77 -10.73
C ILE A 19 17.21 54.95 -10.00
N GLY A 20 16.96 56.04 -10.71
CA GLY A 20 16.59 57.33 -10.14
C GLY A 20 15.14 57.75 -10.30
N GLY A 21 14.27 56.94 -10.90
CA GLY A 21 12.85 57.28 -11.03
C GLY A 21 12.14 56.63 -12.22
N ILE A 22 10.89 57.06 -12.44
CA ILE A 22 10.09 56.57 -13.57
C ILE A 22 10.76 56.97 -14.90
N GLY A 23 10.97 55.97 -15.75
CA GLY A 23 11.55 56.14 -17.06
C GLY A 23 13.08 56.11 -17.08
N ASP A 24 13.72 56.01 -15.92
CA ASP A 24 15.14 55.73 -15.81
C ASP A 24 15.39 54.27 -16.09
N ALA A 25 16.35 54.00 -16.97
CA ALA A 25 16.73 52.64 -17.31
C ALA A 25 18.24 52.55 -17.56
N ASP A 26 18.90 51.71 -16.80
CA ASP A 26 20.31 51.42 -16.99
C ASP A 26 20.49 50.20 -17.89
N TRP A 27 21.39 50.29 -18.85
CA TRP A 27 21.68 49.22 -19.80
C TRP A 27 23.11 48.72 -19.63
N PHE A 28 23.22 47.39 -19.54
CA PHE A 28 24.49 46.66 -19.49
C PHE A 28 24.60 45.71 -20.66
N SER A 29 25.81 45.32 -21.01
CA SER A 29 26.03 44.31 -22.04
C SER A 29 27.15 43.38 -21.65
N PHE A 30 27.02 42.11 -22.00
CA PHE A 30 28.06 41.09 -21.85
C PHE A 30 28.15 40.22 -23.11
N GLU A 31 29.27 39.58 -23.32
CA GLU A 31 29.50 38.71 -24.46
C GLU A 31 29.22 37.27 -24.01
N ALA A 32 28.27 36.59 -24.65
CA ALA A 32 28.03 35.16 -24.46
C ALA A 32 28.74 34.36 -25.55
N VAL A 33 29.46 33.29 -25.15
CA VAL A 33 30.22 32.41 -26.04
C VAL A 33 29.80 30.96 -25.77
N PRO A 34 28.61 30.53 -26.19
CA PRO A 34 28.20 29.14 -26.16
C PRO A 34 29.00 28.33 -27.18
N GLU A 35 29.13 27.02 -26.96
CA GLU A 35 29.62 26.10 -27.99
C GLU A 35 28.61 26.01 -29.14
N GLU A 36 29.10 25.73 -30.35
CA GLU A 36 28.22 25.62 -31.53
C GLU A 36 27.16 24.53 -31.33
N GLY A 37 25.88 24.92 -31.43
CA GLY A 37 24.72 24.03 -31.23
C GLY A 37 24.41 23.69 -29.79
N LYS A 38 25.05 24.37 -28.81
CA LYS A 38 24.76 24.24 -27.38
C LYS A 38 24.42 25.59 -26.76
N SER A 39 23.76 25.55 -25.62
CA SER A 39 23.54 26.72 -24.77
C SER A 39 24.58 26.76 -23.65
N LYS A 40 24.89 27.96 -23.20
CA LYS A 40 25.75 28.21 -22.04
C LYS A 40 24.98 28.99 -20.99
N LEU A 41 25.06 28.53 -19.77
CA LEU A 41 24.39 29.17 -18.64
C LEU A 41 25.17 30.36 -18.10
N TYR A 42 24.44 31.39 -17.74
CA TYR A 42 24.93 32.59 -17.06
C TYR A 42 24.05 32.88 -15.86
N THR A 43 24.66 33.45 -14.82
CA THR A 43 23.96 33.85 -13.61
C THR A 43 23.98 35.36 -13.48
N LEU A 44 22.81 36.00 -13.50
CA LEU A 44 22.64 37.43 -13.14
C LEU A 44 22.49 37.53 -11.63
N ARG A 45 23.31 38.40 -11.00
CA ARG A 45 23.17 38.74 -9.59
C ARG A 45 22.91 40.25 -9.45
N LEU A 46 21.82 40.59 -8.71
CA LEU A 46 21.56 41.94 -8.24
C LEU A 46 21.86 42.00 -6.75
N LEU A 47 22.75 42.86 -6.34
CA LEU A 47 23.34 42.93 -5.01
C LEU A 47 23.03 44.31 -4.38
N ASP A 48 23.22 44.39 -3.04
CA ASP A 48 23.18 45.66 -2.25
C ASP A 48 21.82 46.34 -2.23
N PHE A 49 20.74 45.60 -2.26
CA PHE A 49 19.40 46.13 -1.96
C PHE A 49 19.33 46.68 -0.54
N ASP A 50 18.76 47.87 -0.37
CA ASP A 50 18.45 48.43 0.93
C ASP A 50 17.22 47.74 1.53
N PHE A 51 17.41 47.01 2.63
CA PHE A 51 16.34 46.29 3.31
C PHE A 51 15.35 47.21 4.06
N GLU A 52 15.73 48.46 4.36
CA GLU A 52 14.84 49.41 5.04
C GLU A 52 13.86 50.09 4.06
N ASN A 53 14.20 50.17 2.76
CA ASN A 53 13.35 50.67 1.70
C ASN A 53 13.42 49.77 0.46
N PRO A 54 12.71 48.66 0.43
CA PRO A 54 12.76 47.70 -0.68
C PRO A 54 12.01 48.29 -1.90
N GLU A 55 12.71 49.01 -2.75
CA GLU A 55 12.18 49.44 -4.03
C GLU A 55 12.36 48.36 -5.09
N SER A 56 11.30 48.07 -5.84
CA SER A 56 11.30 47.00 -6.82
C SER A 56 11.96 47.43 -8.12
N VAL A 57 12.90 46.64 -8.58
CA VAL A 57 13.57 46.79 -9.87
C VAL A 57 13.00 45.74 -10.84
N CYS A 58 12.81 46.15 -12.09
CA CYS A 58 12.50 45.24 -13.19
C CYS A 58 13.73 45.07 -14.05
N TYR A 59 13.94 43.88 -14.62
CA TYR A 59 14.96 43.71 -15.63
C TYR A 59 14.46 42.86 -16.81
N GLU A 60 15.09 43.09 -17.96
CA GLU A 60 14.87 42.34 -19.18
C GLU A 60 16.25 42.00 -19.78
N ILE A 61 16.46 40.78 -20.21
CA ILE A 61 17.68 40.34 -20.91
C ILE A 61 17.32 40.08 -22.38
N TYR A 62 18.03 40.70 -23.27
CA TYR A 62 17.82 40.59 -24.72
C TYR A 62 18.95 39.80 -25.35
N ALA A 63 18.61 38.84 -26.19
CA ALA A 63 19.57 38.12 -27.05
C ALA A 63 20.12 39.00 -28.18
N PRO A 64 21.20 38.55 -28.86
CA PRO A 64 21.79 39.32 -29.96
C PRO A 64 20.84 39.63 -31.10
N ASP A 65 19.87 38.81 -31.38
CA ASP A 65 18.80 39.03 -32.38
C ASP A 65 17.70 40.03 -31.93
N GLY A 66 17.75 40.47 -30.67
CA GLY A 66 16.80 41.40 -30.07
C GLY A 66 15.57 40.72 -29.42
N THR A 67 15.47 39.41 -29.40
CA THR A 67 14.43 38.70 -28.66
C THR A 67 14.66 38.82 -27.15
N VAL A 68 13.58 38.78 -26.36
CA VAL A 68 13.67 38.80 -24.90
C VAL A 68 13.95 37.37 -24.43
N ALA A 69 15.14 37.18 -23.88
CA ALA A 69 15.53 35.87 -23.30
C ALA A 69 14.97 35.72 -21.88
N VAL A 70 14.96 36.80 -21.09
CA VAL A 70 14.43 36.80 -19.72
C VAL A 70 13.74 38.11 -19.42
N SER A 71 12.62 38.03 -18.68
CA SER A 71 11.93 39.21 -18.15
C SER A 71 11.48 38.97 -16.73
N GLU A 72 11.82 39.89 -15.80
CA GLU A 72 11.44 39.79 -14.40
C GLU A 72 10.88 41.12 -13.89
N THR A 73 9.79 41.03 -13.16
CA THR A 73 9.14 42.22 -12.62
C THR A 73 9.10 42.17 -11.09
N ALA A 74 9.54 43.26 -10.45
CA ALA A 74 9.44 43.45 -9.00
C ALA A 74 10.45 42.67 -8.15
N VAL A 75 11.73 42.79 -8.46
CA VAL A 75 12.81 42.34 -7.59
C VAL A 75 13.08 43.39 -6.52
N SER A 76 12.93 43.05 -5.24
CA SER A 76 13.06 43.94 -4.08
C SER A 76 14.06 43.49 -3.03
N SER A 77 14.85 42.48 -3.32
CA SER A 77 15.89 41.92 -2.44
C SER A 77 17.07 41.44 -3.25
N ARG A 78 18.13 40.95 -2.59
CA ARG A 78 19.21 40.24 -3.31
C ARG A 78 18.62 39.20 -4.23
N HIS A 79 18.94 39.31 -5.50
CA HIS A 79 18.36 38.44 -6.53
C HIS A 79 19.45 37.72 -7.33
N THR A 80 19.21 36.48 -7.59
CA THR A 80 20.04 35.64 -8.42
C THR A 80 19.17 34.96 -9.45
N ARG A 81 19.52 35.10 -10.73
CA ARG A 81 18.82 34.50 -11.85
C ARG A 81 19.79 33.76 -12.73
N VAL A 82 19.60 32.48 -12.95
CA VAL A 82 20.24 31.72 -14.02
C VAL A 82 19.41 31.86 -15.29
N PHE A 83 20.07 31.95 -16.40
CA PHE A 83 19.46 32.02 -17.72
C PHE A 83 20.41 31.42 -18.77
N SER A 84 19.84 30.94 -19.85
CA SER A 84 20.53 30.27 -20.94
C SER A 84 20.81 31.24 -22.08
N CYS A 85 22.03 31.18 -22.64
CA CYS A 85 22.42 31.89 -23.83
C CYS A 85 22.71 30.89 -24.96
N SER A 86 21.81 30.77 -25.93
CA SER A 86 21.91 29.87 -27.08
C SER A 86 22.58 30.49 -28.30
N GLN A 87 22.72 31.81 -28.34
CA GLN A 87 23.32 32.56 -29.44
C GLN A 87 24.68 33.10 -29.02
N GLN A 88 25.67 32.97 -29.86
CA GLN A 88 26.95 33.67 -29.68
C GLN A 88 26.79 35.13 -29.99
N GLY A 89 27.27 36.03 -29.09
CA GLY A 89 27.26 37.46 -29.28
C GLY A 89 26.90 38.26 -28.07
N GLN A 90 26.61 39.57 -28.30
CA GLN A 90 26.36 40.52 -27.23
C GLN A 90 24.92 40.45 -26.76
N TYR A 91 24.72 40.01 -25.50
CA TYR A 91 23.47 40.13 -24.77
C TYR A 91 23.38 41.50 -24.07
N THR A 92 22.18 42.06 -23.97
CA THR A 92 21.96 43.35 -23.29
C THR A 92 20.94 43.20 -22.17
N ILE A 93 21.26 43.79 -21.02
CA ILE A 93 20.42 43.76 -19.82
C ILE A 93 19.87 45.18 -19.60
N LYS A 94 18.56 45.31 -19.54
CA LYS A 94 17.86 46.53 -19.17
C LYS A 94 17.38 46.42 -17.74
N LEU A 95 17.72 47.36 -16.88
CA LEU A 95 17.19 47.52 -15.55
C LEU A 95 16.32 48.78 -15.47
N SER A 96 15.17 48.71 -14.88
CA SER A 96 14.24 49.81 -14.76
C SER A 96 13.46 49.77 -13.44
N ALA A 97 12.92 50.90 -13.05
CA ALA A 97 12.11 50.97 -11.84
C ALA A 97 10.67 50.48 -12.03
N LYS A 98 10.11 49.83 -11.02
CA LYS A 98 8.67 49.57 -10.94
C LYS A 98 8.01 50.49 -9.92
N GLY A 99 7.28 51.49 -10.37
CA GLY A 99 6.49 52.35 -9.50
C GLY A 99 6.82 53.84 -9.62
N SER A 100 6.03 54.67 -8.95
CA SER A 100 6.04 56.15 -9.11
C SER A 100 6.85 56.91 -8.07
N ASN A 101 7.36 56.28 -7.02
CA ASN A 101 8.05 56.91 -5.88
C ASN A 101 9.40 56.27 -5.58
N ILE A 102 10.27 56.20 -6.55
CA ILE A 102 11.57 55.60 -6.34
C ILE A 102 12.58 56.66 -5.90
N GLN A 103 13.15 56.47 -4.73
CA GLN A 103 14.37 57.15 -4.31
C GLN A 103 15.55 56.49 -4.99
N ARG A 104 16.58 57.27 -5.28
CA ARG A 104 17.80 56.78 -5.93
C ARG A 104 18.49 55.73 -5.06
N VAL A 105 18.42 54.44 -5.46
CA VAL A 105 19.03 53.30 -4.74
C VAL A 105 20.30 52.90 -5.47
N PRO A 106 21.47 52.91 -4.82
CA PRO A 106 22.67 52.32 -5.39
C PRO A 106 22.59 50.80 -5.34
N LEU A 107 22.83 50.18 -6.47
CA LEU A 107 22.83 48.73 -6.66
C LEU A 107 24.08 48.27 -7.36
N ARG A 108 24.39 46.99 -7.26
CA ARG A 108 25.43 46.32 -8.07
C ARG A 108 24.83 45.19 -8.88
N ILE A 109 25.32 45.08 -10.09
CA ILE A 109 25.00 43.98 -11.01
C ILE A 109 26.26 43.18 -11.31
N ARG A 110 26.14 41.89 -11.39
CA ARG A 110 27.16 40.95 -11.83
C ARG A 110 26.54 39.91 -12.75
N VAL A 111 27.26 39.52 -13.79
CA VAL A 111 26.97 38.34 -14.59
C VAL A 111 28.15 37.37 -14.42
N GLU A 112 27.85 36.17 -14.05
CA GLU A 112 28.83 35.08 -13.87
C GLU A 112 28.55 33.96 -14.91
N GLU A 113 29.59 33.20 -15.32
CA GLU A 113 29.33 31.96 -16.03
C GLU A 113 28.70 30.95 -15.07
N GLY A 114 27.59 30.38 -15.49
CA GLY A 114 26.91 29.30 -14.77
C GLY A 114 27.55 27.93 -15.05
N GLY A 115 27.09 26.90 -14.38
CA GLY A 115 27.43 25.52 -14.71
C GLY A 115 26.89 25.11 -16.08
N ASP A 116 27.48 24.06 -16.69
CA ASP A 116 26.92 23.52 -17.91
C ASP A 116 25.65 22.72 -17.63
N ASP A 117 24.53 23.10 -18.24
CA ASP A 117 23.34 22.28 -18.36
C ASP A 117 23.39 21.58 -19.73
N PRO A 118 23.56 20.25 -19.78
CA PRO A 118 23.71 19.55 -21.04
C PRO A 118 22.40 19.47 -21.85
N TYR A 119 21.26 19.81 -21.24
CA TYR A 119 19.94 19.73 -21.88
C TYR A 119 19.48 21.05 -22.48
N GLU A 120 20.14 22.16 -22.13
CA GLU A 120 19.81 23.46 -22.70
C GLU A 120 20.18 23.60 -24.20
N SER A 121 19.30 24.20 -25.04
CA SER A 121 18.06 24.89 -24.68
C SER A 121 16.85 23.96 -24.80
N ASN A 122 16.17 23.66 -23.70
CA ASN A 122 14.93 22.89 -23.67
C ASN A 122 13.77 23.65 -22.99
N ASP A 123 13.76 24.97 -23.18
CA ASP A 123 12.77 25.88 -22.60
C ASP A 123 11.36 25.77 -23.23
N THR A 124 11.23 25.07 -24.35
CA THR A 124 9.97 24.87 -25.06
C THR A 124 9.74 23.39 -25.38
N TRP A 125 8.49 23.00 -25.56
CA TRP A 125 8.17 21.63 -25.95
C TRP A 125 8.74 21.24 -27.32
N LEU A 126 9.02 22.19 -28.21
CA LEU A 126 9.65 21.96 -29.51
C LEU A 126 11.14 21.59 -29.38
N ASP A 127 11.80 22.09 -28.34
CA ASP A 127 13.20 21.86 -28.05
C ASP A 127 13.37 20.83 -26.91
N ALA A 128 12.29 20.13 -26.53
CA ALA A 128 12.29 19.15 -25.45
C ALA A 128 13.38 18.08 -25.63
N ALA A 129 14.17 17.86 -24.59
CA ALA A 129 15.22 16.83 -24.61
C ALA A 129 14.61 15.42 -24.50
N TYR A 130 14.95 14.53 -25.46
CA TYR A 130 14.54 13.14 -25.37
C TYR A 130 15.38 12.41 -24.30
N ILE A 131 14.71 11.69 -23.42
CA ILE A 131 15.33 10.94 -22.33
C ILE A 131 14.93 9.46 -22.38
N GLU A 132 15.83 8.61 -21.93
CA GLU A 132 15.55 7.21 -21.68
C GLU A 132 15.01 7.04 -20.25
N PRO A 133 13.96 6.25 -20.04
CA PRO A 133 13.42 5.98 -18.70
C PRO A 133 14.50 5.43 -17.76
N GLY A 134 14.57 5.99 -16.54
CA GLY A 134 15.56 5.62 -15.52
C GLY A 134 16.90 6.35 -15.63
N GLN A 135 17.09 7.20 -16.64
CA GLN A 135 18.28 8.04 -16.76
C GLN A 135 18.32 9.11 -15.66
N LEU A 136 19.49 9.29 -15.03
CA LEU A 136 19.73 10.41 -14.13
C LEU A 136 19.99 11.67 -14.95
N ILE A 137 19.18 12.70 -14.74
CA ILE A 137 19.24 13.99 -15.41
C ILE A 137 19.82 14.99 -14.41
N SER A 138 20.95 15.60 -14.72
CA SER A 138 21.49 16.74 -13.97
C SER A 138 21.20 18.00 -14.75
N HIS A 139 20.31 18.84 -14.24
CA HIS A 139 19.81 20.05 -14.87
C HIS A 139 19.74 21.21 -13.88
N VAL A 140 19.56 22.40 -14.37
CA VAL A 140 19.49 23.62 -13.54
C VAL A 140 18.11 24.24 -13.67
N LEU A 141 17.39 24.34 -12.57
CA LEU A 141 16.12 25.04 -12.49
C LEU A 141 16.26 26.34 -11.71
N SER A 142 15.75 27.41 -12.26
CA SER A 142 15.69 28.70 -11.60
C SER A 142 14.27 29.31 -11.67
N SER A 143 14.07 30.48 -11.06
CA SER A 143 12.76 31.14 -11.13
C SER A 143 12.42 31.57 -12.56
N GLY A 144 11.33 31.05 -13.10
CA GLY A 144 10.84 31.30 -14.46
C GLY A 144 11.57 30.52 -15.56
N ASP A 145 12.39 29.57 -15.17
CA ASP A 145 13.05 28.60 -16.00
C ASP A 145 12.16 27.37 -16.18
N THR A 146 12.25 26.75 -17.34
CA THR A 146 11.36 25.64 -17.71
C THR A 146 12.15 24.62 -18.49
N ASP A 147 12.27 23.43 -17.96
CA ASP A 147 12.89 22.30 -18.65
C ASP A 147 11.83 21.38 -19.24
N TRP A 148 11.92 21.20 -20.55
CA TRP A 148 11.07 20.24 -21.24
C TRP A 148 11.85 18.98 -21.58
N PHE A 149 11.30 17.86 -21.13
CA PHE A 149 11.76 16.52 -21.48
C PHE A 149 10.67 15.76 -22.23
N CYS A 150 11.06 14.84 -23.08
CA CYS A 150 10.10 13.92 -23.70
C CYS A 150 10.60 12.48 -23.63
N LEU A 151 9.66 11.55 -23.55
CA LEU A 151 9.93 10.11 -23.52
C LEU A 151 8.82 9.33 -24.23
N THR A 152 9.16 8.12 -24.64
CA THR A 152 8.19 7.19 -25.21
C THR A 152 7.70 6.24 -24.11
N VAL A 153 6.40 6.19 -23.90
CA VAL A 153 5.71 5.20 -23.06
C VAL A 153 5.39 4.00 -23.94
N PRO A 154 5.99 2.82 -23.72
CA PRO A 154 5.90 1.68 -24.64
C PRO A 154 4.61 0.87 -24.54
N GLU A 155 3.92 0.90 -23.40
CA GLU A 155 2.74 0.12 -23.09
C GLU A 155 1.66 1.00 -22.44
N ASP A 156 0.40 0.60 -22.58
CA ASP A 156 -0.71 1.26 -21.93
C ASP A 156 -0.62 1.04 -20.40
N HIS A 157 -1.21 1.92 -19.61
CA HIS A 157 -1.28 1.86 -18.13
C HIS A 157 0.06 1.88 -17.37
N MET A 158 1.16 2.23 -18.01
CA MET A 158 2.43 2.44 -17.29
C MET A 158 2.36 3.62 -16.34
N THR A 159 3.08 3.54 -15.23
CA THR A 159 3.16 4.64 -14.26
C THR A 159 4.46 5.42 -14.42
N LEU A 160 4.35 6.73 -14.64
CA LEU A 160 5.45 7.68 -14.56
C LEU A 160 5.88 7.85 -13.10
N HIS A 161 7.17 7.72 -12.85
CA HIS A 161 7.77 8.08 -11.58
C HIS A 161 8.86 9.12 -11.81
N VAL A 162 8.66 10.33 -11.30
CA VAL A 162 9.67 11.39 -11.29
C VAL A 162 10.20 11.52 -9.87
N SER A 163 11.51 11.42 -9.72
CA SER A 163 12.21 11.60 -8.44
C SER A 163 13.26 12.69 -8.60
N SER A 164 13.24 13.71 -7.75
CA SER A 164 14.22 14.81 -7.76
C SER A 164 14.73 15.11 -6.35
N ASP A 165 16.00 15.51 -6.25
CA ASP A 165 16.61 16.00 -5.02
C ASP A 165 16.28 17.48 -4.73
N CYS A 166 15.65 18.17 -5.67
CA CYS A 166 15.18 19.55 -5.50
C CYS A 166 13.75 19.60 -4.98
N ALA A 167 13.52 20.43 -3.96
CA ALA A 167 12.18 20.71 -3.47
C ALA A 167 11.56 21.93 -4.17
N GLY A 168 10.23 21.91 -4.38
CA GLY A 168 9.48 23.02 -4.95
C GLY A 168 9.53 23.10 -6.47
N ILE A 169 9.79 22.00 -7.15
CA ILE A 169 9.62 21.86 -8.59
C ILE A 169 8.12 21.69 -8.88
N GLN A 170 7.64 22.32 -9.93
CA GLN A 170 6.34 22.03 -10.53
C GLN A 170 6.54 21.10 -11.72
N ALA A 171 5.63 20.17 -11.93
CA ALA A 171 5.66 19.30 -13.10
C ALA A 171 4.30 19.26 -13.78
N MET A 172 4.32 19.29 -15.10
CA MET A 172 3.14 19.09 -15.94
C MET A 172 3.45 18.04 -16.99
N VAL A 173 2.45 17.22 -17.31
CA VAL A 173 2.59 16.15 -18.31
C VAL A 173 1.61 16.41 -19.44
N TYR A 174 2.08 16.26 -20.67
CA TYR A 174 1.31 16.47 -21.89
C TYR A 174 1.43 15.27 -22.82
N THR A 175 0.37 14.97 -23.55
CA THR A 175 0.47 14.05 -24.70
C THR A 175 1.11 14.78 -25.88
N GLY A 176 1.96 14.09 -26.65
CA GLY A 176 2.53 14.64 -27.87
C GLY A 176 1.48 15.07 -28.88
N GLN A 177 0.35 14.35 -28.95
CA GLN A 177 -0.77 14.69 -29.81
C GLN A 177 -1.39 16.05 -29.44
N ALA A 178 -1.62 16.31 -28.14
CA ALA A 178 -2.21 17.57 -27.68
C ALA A 178 -1.28 18.76 -27.99
N LEU A 179 0.03 18.62 -27.80
CA LEU A 179 1.00 19.66 -28.13
C LEU A 179 1.06 19.96 -29.64
N VAL A 180 1.02 18.93 -30.48
CA VAL A 180 0.99 19.09 -31.94
C VAL A 180 -0.29 19.78 -32.41
N GLU A 181 -1.45 19.47 -31.78
CA GLU A 181 -2.73 20.02 -32.17
C GLU A 181 -2.97 21.45 -31.66
N TYR A 182 -2.58 21.75 -30.42
CA TYR A 182 -2.92 23.00 -29.72
C TYR A 182 -1.71 23.87 -29.37
N GLY A 183 -0.47 23.37 -29.53
CA GLY A 183 0.75 24.10 -29.16
C GLY A 183 0.74 24.53 -27.69
N ASP A 184 1.15 25.74 -27.41
CA ASP A 184 1.19 26.34 -26.04
C ASP A 184 -0.19 26.45 -25.37
N LYS A 185 -1.28 26.10 -26.08
CA LYS A 185 -2.63 26.05 -25.52
C LYS A 185 -3.06 24.61 -25.16
N ALA A 186 -2.19 23.65 -25.36
CA ALA A 186 -2.45 22.26 -24.95
C ALA A 186 -2.73 22.24 -23.43
N LYS A 187 -3.72 21.41 -23.06
CA LYS A 187 -3.95 21.14 -21.65
C LYS A 187 -3.09 19.98 -21.21
N SER A 188 -2.43 20.14 -20.07
CA SER A 188 -1.73 19.04 -19.43
C SER A 188 -2.73 17.94 -19.07
N VAL A 189 -2.33 16.70 -19.25
CA VAL A 189 -3.09 15.54 -18.74
C VAL A 189 -2.93 15.44 -17.23
N TRP A 190 -1.86 16.02 -16.69
CA TRP A 190 -1.60 16.08 -15.28
C TRP A 190 -0.79 17.33 -14.90
N HIS A 191 -1.05 17.87 -13.72
CA HIS A 191 -0.42 19.06 -13.16
C HIS A 191 -0.21 18.89 -11.64
N GLU A 192 1.01 19.14 -11.17
CA GLU A 192 1.34 19.16 -9.74
C GLU A 192 2.00 20.50 -9.38
N ASP A 193 1.38 21.26 -8.50
CA ASP A 193 1.78 22.64 -8.16
C ASP A 193 3.05 22.72 -7.30
N SER A 194 3.44 21.66 -6.60
CA SER A 194 4.71 21.65 -5.90
C SER A 194 5.08 20.26 -5.41
N PHE A 195 6.26 19.79 -5.79
CA PHE A 195 6.91 18.67 -5.12
C PHE A 195 7.23 19.01 -3.67
N GLY A 196 6.85 18.13 -2.79
CA GLY A 196 6.96 18.09 -1.37
C GLY A 196 7.84 19.10 -0.64
N ARG A 197 7.28 19.70 0.41
CA ARG A 197 7.95 20.65 1.30
C ARG A 197 9.10 20.09 2.14
N LYS A 198 9.44 18.78 2.01
CA LYS A 198 10.51 18.11 2.78
C LYS A 198 11.12 16.98 1.99
N SER A 199 12.39 17.14 1.60
CA SER A 199 13.36 16.14 1.13
C SER A 199 12.85 14.99 0.25
N ALA A 200 13.42 14.89 -0.98
CA ALA A 200 13.13 13.91 -2.02
C ALA A 200 11.67 13.95 -2.54
N SER A 201 11.50 14.66 -3.59
CA SER A 201 10.22 14.78 -4.28
C SER A 201 10.04 13.58 -5.18
N ASN A 202 9.11 12.74 -4.84
CA ASN A 202 8.64 11.66 -5.70
C ASN A 202 7.27 12.01 -6.22
N LEU A 203 7.02 11.63 -7.45
CA LEU A 203 5.81 11.93 -8.16
C LEU A 203 5.43 10.74 -9.01
N TYR A 204 4.15 10.38 -8.96
CA TYR A 204 3.62 9.23 -9.65
C TYR A 204 2.38 9.62 -10.42
N TRP A 205 2.35 9.24 -11.71
CA TRP A 205 1.21 9.45 -12.61
C TRP A 205 1.01 8.25 -13.51
N LYS A 206 -0.20 7.70 -13.59
CA LYS A 206 -0.54 6.59 -14.48
C LYS A 206 -0.97 7.12 -15.85
N PHE A 207 -0.35 6.60 -16.90
CA PHE A 207 -0.74 6.86 -18.28
C PHE A 207 -1.90 5.94 -18.67
N GLU A 208 -2.90 6.48 -19.36
CA GLU A 208 -3.99 5.66 -19.91
C GLU A 208 -3.55 4.92 -21.17
N GLU A 209 -2.77 5.56 -22.03
CA GLU A 209 -2.33 5.04 -23.31
C GLU A 209 -0.82 5.16 -23.50
N LYS A 210 -0.23 4.24 -24.26
CA LYS A 210 1.14 4.35 -24.73
C LYS A 210 1.31 5.49 -25.73
N GLY A 211 2.52 6.02 -25.87
CA GLY A 211 2.81 7.08 -26.83
C GLY A 211 3.96 7.97 -26.43
N LEU A 212 4.10 9.08 -27.15
CA LEU A 212 5.08 10.11 -26.85
C LEU A 212 4.45 11.12 -25.87
N TYR A 213 5.13 11.31 -24.75
CA TYR A 213 4.72 12.24 -23.70
C TYR A 213 5.82 13.26 -23.43
N TYR A 214 5.39 14.45 -23.02
CA TYR A 214 6.24 15.57 -22.66
C TYR A 214 6.04 15.91 -21.20
N ILE A 215 7.14 16.21 -20.52
CA ILE A 215 7.19 16.57 -19.12
C ILE A 215 7.82 17.95 -19.02
N GLU A 216 7.06 18.88 -18.51
CA GLU A 216 7.51 20.24 -18.22
C GLU A 216 7.86 20.32 -16.74
N LEU A 217 9.11 20.69 -16.43
CA LEU A 217 9.57 20.94 -15.07
C LEU A 217 9.85 22.45 -14.94
N THR A 218 9.27 23.08 -13.90
CA THR A 218 9.52 24.48 -13.62
C THR A 218 10.09 24.67 -12.23
N GLY A 219 11.08 25.55 -12.12
CA GLY A 219 11.79 25.82 -10.88
C GLY A 219 11.04 26.75 -9.92
N GLY A 220 11.41 26.65 -8.66
CA GLY A 220 11.01 27.58 -7.60
C GLY A 220 11.77 28.91 -7.64
N SER A 221 11.72 29.67 -6.56
CA SER A 221 12.26 31.05 -6.46
C SER A 221 13.79 31.15 -6.37
N SER A 222 14.57 30.08 -6.46
CA SER A 222 16.03 30.11 -6.36
C SER A 222 16.66 29.09 -7.30
N GLU A 223 17.73 29.51 -7.93
CA GLU A 223 18.60 28.64 -8.75
C GLU A 223 19.04 27.39 -7.99
N ARG A 224 18.93 26.24 -8.63
CA ARG A 224 19.38 24.95 -8.07
C ARG A 224 19.85 24.04 -9.19
N ILE A 225 20.95 23.33 -8.94
CA ILE A 225 21.29 22.16 -9.72
C ILE A 225 20.45 21.02 -9.18
N CYS A 226 19.65 20.42 -10.04
CA CYS A 226 18.74 19.33 -9.70
C CYS A 226 19.24 18.02 -10.30
N SER A 227 19.15 16.95 -9.51
CA SER A 227 19.32 15.58 -9.97
C SER A 227 17.95 14.94 -10.03
N THR A 228 17.44 14.75 -11.23
CA THR A 228 16.11 14.22 -11.47
C THR A 228 16.20 12.88 -12.20
N THR A 229 15.41 11.90 -11.79
CA THR A 229 15.23 10.64 -12.50
C THR A 229 13.78 10.52 -12.93
N ILE A 230 13.56 10.24 -14.20
CA ILE A 230 12.23 10.01 -14.78
C ILE A 230 12.19 8.53 -15.20
N SER A 231 11.35 7.74 -14.55
CA SER A 231 11.25 6.29 -14.73
C SER A 231 9.84 5.89 -15.13
N LEU A 232 9.72 4.74 -15.77
CA LEU A 232 8.44 4.09 -16.06
C LEU A 232 8.34 2.80 -15.25
N ILE A 233 7.23 2.63 -14.56
CA ILE A 233 6.88 1.40 -13.83
C ILE A 233 5.88 0.63 -14.71
N PRO A 234 6.12 -0.66 -14.98
CA PRO A 234 5.19 -1.49 -15.73
C PRO A 234 3.82 -1.57 -15.06
N PRO A 235 2.75 -1.76 -15.84
CA PRO A 235 1.42 -2.01 -15.29
C PRO A 235 1.40 -3.33 -14.50
N GLU A 236 0.47 -3.45 -13.55
CA GLU A 236 0.21 -4.71 -12.86
C GLU A 236 -0.64 -5.68 -13.71
N GLU A 237 -0.80 -6.94 -13.23
CA GLU A 237 -1.53 -7.99 -13.97
C GLU A 237 -3.02 -7.67 -14.21
N ILE A 238 -3.62 -6.85 -13.35
CA ILE A 238 -5.06 -6.55 -13.37
C ILE A 238 -5.38 -5.15 -13.91
N GLU A 239 -4.41 -4.47 -14.47
CA GLU A 239 -4.64 -3.19 -15.15
C GLU A 239 -5.73 -3.31 -16.22
N ASP A 240 -6.36 -2.20 -16.60
CA ASP A 240 -7.61 -2.12 -17.36
C ASP A 240 -8.89 -2.16 -16.48
N ASN A 241 -8.76 -2.07 -15.15
CA ASN A 241 -9.88 -2.01 -14.21
C ASN A 241 -10.13 -0.61 -13.61
N ASP A 242 -9.63 0.45 -14.25
CA ASP A 242 -9.81 1.85 -13.82
C ASP A 242 -11.28 2.32 -13.90
N VAL A 243 -12.13 1.55 -14.57
CA VAL A 243 -13.55 1.85 -14.76
C VAL A 243 -14.42 0.69 -14.29
N TRP A 244 -15.57 1.00 -13.69
CA TRP A 244 -16.43 0.00 -13.06
C TRP A 244 -16.90 -1.12 -14.01
N TYR A 245 -17.08 -0.84 -15.31
CA TYR A 245 -17.51 -1.86 -16.30
C TYR A 245 -16.37 -2.80 -16.71
N HIS A 246 -15.11 -2.48 -16.40
CA HIS A 246 -13.94 -3.37 -16.52
C HIS A 246 -13.51 -3.97 -15.18
N ALA A 247 -14.32 -3.80 -14.13
CA ALA A 247 -14.00 -4.25 -12.78
C ALA A 247 -13.52 -5.70 -12.72
N THR A 248 -12.38 -5.92 -12.06
CA THR A 248 -11.78 -7.23 -11.81
C THR A 248 -12.69 -8.10 -10.94
N PRO A 249 -13.07 -9.30 -11.36
CA PRO A 249 -13.89 -10.18 -10.55
C PRO A 249 -13.12 -10.67 -9.31
N LEU A 250 -13.71 -10.50 -8.12
CA LEU A 250 -13.25 -11.14 -6.90
C LEU A 250 -13.94 -12.49 -6.71
N TYR A 251 -13.22 -13.42 -6.15
CA TYR A 251 -13.74 -14.76 -5.81
C TYR A 251 -13.68 -14.96 -4.30
N GLU A 252 -14.74 -15.58 -3.76
CA GLU A 252 -14.88 -15.78 -2.32
C GLU A 252 -13.74 -16.61 -1.74
N ASP A 253 -13.14 -16.14 -0.63
CA ASP A 253 -11.94 -16.67 0.05
C ASP A 253 -10.62 -16.60 -0.75
N PHE A 254 -10.63 -16.07 -1.98
CA PHE A 254 -9.40 -15.87 -2.74
C PHE A 254 -8.86 -14.46 -2.57
N THR A 255 -7.56 -14.39 -2.33
CA THR A 255 -6.85 -13.12 -2.22
C THR A 255 -6.49 -12.60 -3.59
N GLN A 256 -6.89 -11.38 -3.90
CA GLN A 256 -6.47 -10.63 -5.07
C GLN A 256 -5.42 -9.60 -4.63
N ALA A 257 -4.22 -9.68 -5.22
CA ALA A 257 -3.21 -8.64 -5.09
C ALA A 257 -3.49 -7.50 -6.08
N PHE A 258 -3.19 -6.27 -5.70
CA PHE A 258 -3.28 -5.10 -6.54
C PHE A 258 -2.39 -3.97 -6.01
N ASP A 259 -2.12 -2.99 -6.84
CA ASP A 259 -1.26 -1.84 -6.53
C ASP A 259 -2.03 -0.54 -6.79
N ILE A 260 -1.99 0.40 -5.86
CA ILE A 260 -2.32 1.79 -6.18
C ILE A 260 -1.00 2.47 -6.55
N SER A 261 -0.79 2.67 -7.83
CA SER A 261 0.48 3.06 -8.42
C SER A 261 0.67 4.57 -8.54
N ALA A 262 -0.44 5.34 -8.55
CA ALA A 262 -0.44 6.78 -8.77
C ALA A 262 -1.64 7.49 -8.13
N LEU A 263 -1.67 8.83 -8.20
CA LEU A 263 -2.79 9.67 -7.72
C LEU A 263 -4.08 9.45 -8.50
N ASN A 264 -3.98 9.13 -9.77
CA ASN A 264 -5.11 8.90 -10.67
C ASN A 264 -5.45 7.44 -10.87
N ASP A 265 -4.73 6.55 -10.21
CA ASP A 265 -4.95 5.11 -10.24
C ASP A 265 -6.21 4.73 -9.47
N MET A 266 -7.06 3.92 -10.08
CA MET A 266 -8.36 3.51 -9.55
C MET A 266 -8.62 2.05 -9.91
N ASP A 267 -8.66 1.21 -8.91
CA ASP A 267 -8.98 -0.20 -9.09
C ASP A 267 -10.43 -0.48 -8.79
N TRP A 268 -11.13 -1.03 -9.76
CA TRP A 268 -12.48 -1.51 -9.57
C TRP A 268 -12.51 -3.04 -9.49
N PHE A 269 -13.19 -3.52 -8.48
CA PHE A 269 -13.44 -4.93 -8.25
C PHE A 269 -14.94 -5.19 -8.25
N ARG A 270 -15.35 -6.41 -8.63
CA ARG A 270 -16.75 -6.82 -8.57
C ARG A 270 -16.89 -8.19 -7.92
N PHE A 271 -18.00 -8.38 -7.20
CA PHE A 271 -18.42 -9.67 -6.67
C PHE A 271 -19.95 -9.76 -6.63
N THR A 272 -20.48 -10.96 -6.50
CA THR A 272 -21.94 -11.19 -6.47
C THR A 272 -22.34 -11.83 -5.16
N VAL A 273 -23.36 -11.26 -4.50
CA VAL A 273 -24.07 -11.89 -3.39
C VAL A 273 -25.18 -12.76 -3.98
N PRO A 274 -25.18 -14.09 -3.74
CA PRO A 274 -26.14 -15.02 -4.30
C PRO A 274 -27.59 -14.67 -3.93
N GLU A 275 -28.53 -15.06 -4.79
CA GLU A 275 -29.97 -14.98 -4.50
C GLU A 275 -30.33 -15.77 -3.23
N GLY A 276 -31.29 -15.27 -2.48
CA GLY A 276 -31.77 -15.84 -1.24
C GLY A 276 -31.68 -14.88 -0.05
N ASP A 277 -31.32 -15.40 1.12
CA ASP A 277 -31.20 -14.59 2.33
C ASP A 277 -30.02 -13.59 2.26
N GLN A 278 -30.18 -12.46 2.92
CA GLN A 278 -29.10 -11.51 3.15
C GLN A 278 -27.84 -12.21 3.65
N LYS A 279 -26.68 -11.77 3.14
CA LYS A 279 -25.38 -12.23 3.60
C LYS A 279 -24.63 -11.12 4.30
N VAL A 280 -23.73 -11.51 5.18
CA VAL A 280 -22.73 -10.61 5.73
C VAL A 280 -21.46 -10.73 4.87
N LEU A 281 -21.06 -9.63 4.26
CA LEU A 281 -19.77 -9.50 3.62
C LEU A 281 -18.71 -9.35 4.72
N LEU A 282 -17.76 -10.25 4.77
CA LEU A 282 -16.51 -10.08 5.52
C LEU A 282 -15.44 -9.70 4.52
N LEU A 283 -14.89 -8.50 4.64
CA LEU A 283 -13.86 -7.98 3.75
C LEU A 283 -12.56 -7.80 4.52
N ASN A 284 -11.51 -8.45 4.04
CA ASN A 284 -10.15 -8.29 4.53
C ASN A 284 -9.34 -7.51 3.50
N VAL A 285 -8.70 -6.43 3.93
CA VAL A 285 -7.73 -5.70 3.11
C VAL A 285 -6.44 -5.58 3.89
N SER A 286 -5.32 -5.92 3.25
CA SER A 286 -4.00 -5.90 3.89
C SER A 286 -2.96 -5.26 3.00
N LYS A 287 -1.97 -4.59 3.63
CA LYS A 287 -0.78 -4.06 2.97
C LYS A 287 0.28 -5.13 2.95
N THR A 288 0.92 -5.33 1.80
CA THR A 288 2.03 -6.28 1.66
C THR A 288 3.37 -5.66 2.04
N ASP A 289 3.51 -4.32 1.92
CA ASP A 289 4.72 -3.58 2.28
C ASP A 289 4.69 -3.18 3.76
N THR A 290 5.10 -4.10 4.63
CA THR A 290 5.09 -3.93 6.08
C THR A 290 6.28 -3.10 6.57
N GLY A 291 6.07 -2.32 7.64
CA GLY A 291 7.15 -1.56 8.31
C GLY A 291 7.45 -0.18 7.74
N LYS A 292 6.77 0.25 6.68
CA LYS A 292 6.86 1.61 6.15
C LYS A 292 5.51 2.30 6.23
N LYS A 293 5.52 3.59 6.58
CA LYS A 293 4.33 4.42 6.52
C LYS A 293 3.92 4.55 5.05
N GLY A 294 2.74 4.02 4.68
CA GLY A 294 2.18 4.17 3.33
C GLY A 294 1.20 5.32 3.26
N ASP A 295 0.79 5.66 2.06
CA ASP A 295 -0.29 6.60 1.83
C ASP A 295 -1.65 5.92 2.10
N PRO A 296 -2.67 6.64 2.55
CA PRO A 296 -3.98 6.06 2.79
C PRO A 296 -4.67 5.70 1.47
N VAL A 297 -5.21 4.49 1.41
CA VAL A 297 -6.05 4.04 0.29
C VAL A 297 -7.50 4.10 0.73
N TYR A 298 -8.32 4.70 -0.09
CA TYR A 298 -9.73 4.92 0.15
C TYR A 298 -10.57 3.96 -0.67
N PHE A 299 -11.58 3.37 -0.03
CA PHE A 299 -12.47 2.39 -0.62
C PHE A 299 -13.91 2.89 -0.63
N LYS A 300 -14.62 2.58 -1.72
CA LYS A 300 -16.06 2.80 -1.83
C LYS A 300 -16.75 1.55 -2.35
N LEU A 301 -17.79 1.13 -1.65
CA LEU A 301 -18.64 0.01 -2.06
C LEU A 301 -19.92 0.53 -2.70
N TYR A 302 -20.24 0.02 -3.88
CA TYR A 302 -21.43 0.37 -4.65
C TYR A 302 -22.27 -0.89 -4.94
N ARG A 303 -23.58 -0.71 -5.10
CA ARG A 303 -24.46 -1.71 -5.68
C ARG A 303 -24.66 -1.40 -7.16
N GLU A 304 -24.73 -2.40 -8.05
CA GLU A 304 -24.90 -2.22 -9.48
C GLU A 304 -26.04 -1.25 -9.87
N ALA A 305 -27.16 -1.31 -9.15
CA ALA A 305 -28.30 -0.42 -9.37
C ALA A 305 -28.01 1.09 -9.24
N TYR A 306 -26.90 1.48 -8.60
CA TYR A 306 -26.51 2.89 -8.50
C TYR A 306 -25.96 3.45 -9.81
N PHE A 307 -25.32 2.64 -10.63
CA PHE A 307 -24.78 3.08 -11.92
C PHE A 307 -25.87 3.37 -12.95
N ASP A 308 -27.01 2.67 -12.87
CA ASP A 308 -28.14 2.88 -13.76
C ASP A 308 -28.85 4.22 -13.54
N ASN A 309 -28.80 4.76 -12.33
CA ASN A 309 -29.56 5.93 -11.90
C ASN A 309 -28.73 7.23 -11.84
N GLN A 310 -27.44 7.20 -12.19
CA GLN A 310 -26.50 8.33 -12.02
C GLN A 310 -26.46 8.90 -10.59
N ASP A 311 -26.80 8.08 -9.60
CA ASP A 311 -26.79 8.46 -8.20
C ASP A 311 -25.35 8.22 -7.69
N ASP A 312 -24.70 9.29 -7.22
CA ASP A 312 -23.28 9.29 -6.80
C ASP A 312 -23.08 8.65 -5.41
N GLY A 313 -24.11 7.96 -4.90
CA GLY A 313 -24.16 7.39 -3.56
C GLY A 313 -23.45 6.03 -3.44
N SER A 314 -22.25 6.01 -2.89
CA SER A 314 -21.66 4.77 -2.35
C SER A 314 -22.48 4.26 -1.17
N LEU A 315 -22.62 2.92 -1.07
CA LEU A 315 -23.27 2.29 0.12
C LEU A 315 -22.40 2.48 1.36
N TYR A 316 -21.09 2.26 1.22
CA TYR A 316 -20.12 2.32 2.30
C TYR A 316 -18.82 2.93 1.83
N GLU A 317 -18.17 3.67 2.73
CA GLU A 317 -16.87 4.28 2.51
C GLU A 317 -15.95 3.96 3.69
N PHE A 318 -14.70 3.62 3.40
CA PHE A 318 -13.70 3.34 4.42
C PHE A 318 -12.29 3.57 3.86
N ASP A 319 -11.30 3.66 4.72
CA ASP A 319 -9.91 3.81 4.34
C ASP A 319 -9.00 2.89 5.15
N ILE A 320 -7.89 2.50 4.54
CA ILE A 320 -6.77 1.90 5.25
C ILE A 320 -5.83 3.03 5.66
N GLU A 321 -5.69 3.22 6.96
CA GLU A 321 -4.83 4.25 7.53
C GLU A 321 -3.36 4.09 7.11
N SER A 322 -2.66 5.21 6.98
CA SER A 322 -1.23 5.29 6.69
C SER A 322 -0.34 4.89 7.89
N SER A 323 -0.69 3.83 8.61
CA SER A 323 0.03 3.39 9.82
C SER A 323 1.12 2.37 9.49
N THR A 324 2.25 2.43 10.18
CA THR A 324 3.32 1.42 10.12
C THR A 324 2.99 0.14 10.89
N SER A 325 2.06 0.22 11.84
CA SER A 325 1.71 -0.87 12.76
C SER A 325 0.44 -1.62 12.36
N LYS A 326 -0.45 -0.99 11.59
CA LYS A 326 -1.68 -1.59 11.09
C LYS A 326 -1.51 -1.98 9.63
N THR A 327 -1.30 -3.26 9.39
CA THR A 327 -1.11 -3.81 8.04
C THR A 327 -2.36 -4.46 7.47
N THR A 328 -3.36 -4.71 8.31
CA THR A 328 -4.59 -5.43 7.93
C THR A 328 -5.80 -4.78 8.57
N GLU A 329 -6.87 -4.60 7.81
CA GLU A 329 -8.18 -4.17 8.27
C GLU A 329 -9.25 -5.20 7.86
N ASN A 330 -10.18 -5.44 8.77
CA ASN A 330 -11.30 -6.35 8.57
C ASN A 330 -12.61 -5.59 8.75
N TYR A 331 -13.50 -5.72 7.78
CA TYR A 331 -14.79 -5.03 7.75
C TYR A 331 -15.93 -6.01 7.55
N ALA A 332 -17.11 -5.67 8.04
CA ALA A 332 -18.32 -6.45 7.82
C ALA A 332 -19.51 -5.54 7.47
N TRP A 333 -20.33 -5.98 6.53
CA TRP A 333 -21.57 -5.32 6.13
C TRP A 333 -22.65 -6.33 5.78
N ASP A 334 -23.89 -5.99 6.12
CA ASP A 334 -25.06 -6.72 5.66
C ASP A 334 -25.36 -6.33 4.22
N LEU A 335 -25.38 -7.31 3.31
CA LEU A 335 -25.65 -7.10 1.89
C LEU A 335 -26.86 -7.90 1.42
N GLU A 336 -27.72 -7.25 0.64
CA GLU A 336 -28.78 -7.91 -0.11
C GLU A 336 -28.21 -8.69 -1.30
N PRO A 337 -28.94 -9.70 -1.83
CA PRO A 337 -28.56 -10.33 -3.10
C PRO A 337 -28.34 -9.32 -4.24
N GLY A 338 -27.34 -9.54 -5.05
CA GLY A 338 -27.03 -8.69 -6.20
C GLY A 338 -25.54 -8.55 -6.49
N THR A 339 -25.21 -7.79 -7.52
CA THR A 339 -23.83 -7.47 -7.90
C THR A 339 -23.36 -6.20 -7.20
N TYR A 340 -22.14 -6.26 -6.72
CA TYR A 340 -21.48 -5.16 -6.00
C TYR A 340 -20.15 -4.83 -6.65
N TYR A 341 -19.78 -3.55 -6.55
CA TYR A 341 -18.53 -3.01 -7.06
C TYR A 341 -17.79 -2.30 -5.94
N LEU A 342 -16.51 -2.58 -5.83
CA LEU A 342 -15.62 -1.96 -4.86
C LEU A 342 -14.56 -1.16 -5.61
N LEU A 343 -14.52 0.14 -5.37
CA LEU A 343 -13.48 1.03 -5.86
C LEU A 343 -12.39 1.17 -4.79
N ALA A 344 -11.14 0.98 -5.16
CA ALA A 344 -9.97 1.37 -4.40
C ALA A 344 -9.26 2.51 -5.11
N LYS A 345 -8.84 3.55 -4.39
CA LYS A 345 -8.10 4.68 -4.93
C LYS A 345 -7.33 5.41 -3.86
N TYR A 346 -6.39 6.27 -4.27
CA TYR A 346 -5.71 7.17 -3.36
C TYR A 346 -6.69 8.13 -2.65
N ASN A 347 -6.44 8.39 -1.36
CA ASN A 347 -7.23 9.36 -0.60
C ASN A 347 -6.68 10.78 -0.80
N LYS A 348 -7.31 11.58 -1.69
CA LYS A 348 -6.93 12.96 -2.02
C LYS A 348 -6.99 13.96 -0.84
N SER A 349 -7.46 13.57 0.34
CA SER A 349 -7.42 14.42 1.55
C SER A 349 -5.99 14.61 2.09
N PHE A 350 -5.03 13.88 1.56
CA PHE A 350 -3.62 14.00 1.87
C PHE A 350 -2.88 14.54 0.65
N ASP A 351 -2.12 15.59 0.84
CA ASP A 351 -1.51 16.38 -0.25
C ASP A 351 -0.41 15.66 -1.05
N PHE A 352 -0.04 14.41 -0.71
CA PHE A 352 1.12 13.76 -1.33
C PHE A 352 0.94 12.25 -1.49
N PHE A 353 1.12 11.75 -2.71
CA PHE A 353 1.38 10.35 -3.00
C PHE A 353 2.90 10.12 -2.95
N THR A 354 3.36 9.29 -2.04
CA THR A 354 4.80 9.14 -1.78
C THR A 354 5.41 7.88 -2.40
N ARG A 355 4.59 6.89 -2.73
CA ARG A 355 5.02 5.61 -3.32
C ARG A 355 3.85 4.73 -3.72
N VAL A 356 4.12 3.77 -4.61
CA VAL A 356 3.20 2.68 -4.95
C VAL A 356 2.74 1.94 -3.68
N GLN A 357 1.44 1.73 -3.53
CA GLN A 357 0.83 1.01 -2.42
C GLN A 357 0.46 -0.40 -2.88
N LYS A 358 1.11 -1.41 -2.33
CA LYS A 358 0.85 -2.83 -2.62
C LYS A 358 -0.13 -3.40 -1.61
N LEU A 359 -1.25 -3.91 -2.08
CA LEU A 359 -2.36 -4.36 -1.26
C LEU A 359 -2.84 -5.76 -1.67
N ASN A 360 -3.49 -6.41 -0.73
CA ASN A 360 -4.26 -7.61 -0.97
C ASN A 360 -5.69 -7.39 -0.51
N ILE A 361 -6.64 -7.91 -1.27
CA ILE A 361 -8.06 -7.92 -0.93
C ILE A 361 -8.59 -9.35 -0.97
N CYS A 362 -9.40 -9.70 0.03
CA CYS A 362 -10.09 -10.97 0.12
C CYS A 362 -11.47 -10.76 0.73
N TYR A 363 -12.48 -11.45 0.24
CA TYR A 363 -13.80 -11.40 0.83
C TYR A 363 -14.38 -12.78 1.09
N LYS A 364 -15.35 -12.84 2.02
CA LYS A 364 -16.15 -14.01 2.32
C LYS A 364 -17.60 -13.60 2.58
N LEU A 365 -18.54 -14.41 2.12
CA LEU A 365 -19.95 -14.24 2.40
C LEU A 365 -20.39 -15.26 3.44
N VAL A 366 -20.95 -14.78 4.55
CA VAL A 366 -21.45 -15.63 5.62
C VAL A 366 -22.92 -15.34 5.88
N SER A 367 -23.64 -16.36 6.37
CA SER A 367 -25.03 -16.19 6.74
C SER A 367 -25.17 -15.39 8.04
N HIS A 368 -26.24 -14.65 8.17
CA HIS A 368 -26.58 -13.97 9.41
C HIS A 368 -26.66 -14.95 10.59
N LEU A 369 -26.02 -14.58 11.68
CA LEU A 369 -26.19 -15.28 12.95
C LEU A 369 -27.32 -14.60 13.75
N ASN A 370 -28.43 -15.30 13.94
CA ASN A 370 -29.54 -14.84 14.81
C ASN A 370 -29.26 -15.18 16.28
N ASN A 371 -28.09 -14.78 16.78
CA ASN A 371 -27.58 -15.12 18.10
C ASN A 371 -27.55 -13.95 19.09
N ASN A 372 -28.53 -13.08 19.02
CA ASN A 372 -28.64 -11.88 19.86
C ASN A 372 -29.14 -12.12 21.30
N THR A 373 -29.45 -13.36 21.65
CA THR A 373 -29.85 -13.77 23.00
C THR A 373 -29.22 -15.12 23.35
N ILE A 374 -29.16 -15.47 24.62
CA ILE A 374 -28.72 -16.80 25.09
C ILE A 374 -29.59 -17.92 24.47
N ALA A 375 -30.91 -17.68 24.36
CA ALA A 375 -31.84 -18.68 23.80
C ALA A 375 -31.57 -18.96 22.29
N THR A 376 -30.95 -18.02 21.59
CA THR A 376 -30.61 -18.11 20.16
C THR A 376 -29.11 -18.20 19.94
N ALA A 377 -28.34 -18.51 20.98
CA ALA A 377 -26.88 -18.59 20.92
C ALA A 377 -26.42 -19.58 19.83
N SER A 378 -25.50 -19.13 19.00
CA SER A 378 -24.91 -19.98 17.95
C SER A 378 -23.95 -20.99 18.58
N PRO A 379 -24.05 -22.30 18.23
CA PRO A 379 -23.08 -23.28 18.69
C PRO A 379 -21.70 -23.02 18.08
N LEU A 380 -20.68 -23.02 18.90
CA LEU A 380 -19.29 -23.03 18.44
C LEU A 380 -18.75 -24.46 18.46
N LYS A 381 -17.90 -24.75 17.49
CA LYS A 381 -17.06 -25.94 17.52
C LYS A 381 -15.77 -25.64 18.25
N GLU A 382 -15.35 -26.57 19.09
CA GLU A 382 -14.11 -26.47 19.82
C GLU A 382 -12.91 -26.35 18.86
N ARG A 383 -11.97 -25.46 19.18
CA ARG A 383 -10.74 -25.16 18.42
C ARG A 383 -10.92 -24.49 17.05
N GLU A 384 -12.16 -24.34 16.55
CA GLU A 384 -12.41 -23.64 15.29
C GLU A 384 -12.59 -22.14 15.53
N TRP A 385 -12.00 -21.32 14.67
CA TRP A 385 -12.21 -19.88 14.68
C TRP A 385 -13.56 -19.53 14.10
N GLN A 386 -14.36 -18.75 14.85
CA GLN A 386 -15.61 -18.18 14.41
C GLN A 386 -15.48 -16.66 14.26
N ASP A 387 -15.81 -16.14 13.09
CA ASP A 387 -15.89 -14.70 12.86
C ASP A 387 -17.11 -14.12 13.58
N VAL A 388 -16.90 -12.96 14.22
CA VAL A 388 -17.93 -12.24 14.97
C VAL A 388 -17.98 -10.80 14.47
N TRP A 389 -19.16 -10.33 14.05
CA TRP A 389 -19.37 -9.02 13.45
C TRP A 389 -20.55 -8.22 14.01
N ARG A 390 -21.23 -8.71 15.06
CA ARG A 390 -22.39 -8.06 15.67
C ARG A 390 -22.12 -7.60 17.09
N GLN A 391 -22.88 -6.58 17.51
CA GLN A 391 -23.04 -6.30 18.94
C GLN A 391 -23.84 -7.43 19.59
N ASP A 392 -23.43 -7.84 20.80
CA ASP A 392 -24.14 -8.81 21.65
C ASP A 392 -24.39 -10.18 21.02
N GLY A 393 -23.41 -10.68 20.26
CA GLY A 393 -23.45 -12.06 19.78
C GLY A 393 -23.24 -13.07 20.91
N TYR A 394 -24.21 -13.95 21.14
CA TYR A 394 -24.11 -15.04 22.09
C TYR A 394 -23.72 -16.34 21.40
N PHE A 395 -22.77 -17.05 21.99
CA PHE A 395 -22.26 -18.33 21.50
C PHE A 395 -22.40 -19.39 22.58
N SER A 396 -22.81 -20.60 22.18
CA SER A 396 -22.85 -21.77 23.06
C SER A 396 -21.59 -22.59 22.88
N ILE A 397 -20.95 -22.92 23.97
CA ILE A 397 -19.81 -23.86 24.02
C ILE A 397 -20.27 -25.29 24.39
N GLY A 398 -21.56 -25.51 24.49
CA GLY A 398 -22.12 -26.83 24.76
C GLY A 398 -22.16 -27.23 26.24
N GLU A 399 -22.32 -28.55 26.46
CA GLU A 399 -22.31 -29.16 27.79
C GLU A 399 -20.91 -29.33 28.33
N HIS A 400 -20.68 -28.89 29.56
CA HIS A 400 -19.42 -29.01 30.28
C HIS A 400 -19.65 -29.64 31.66
N LYS A 401 -18.60 -30.26 32.19
CA LYS A 401 -18.55 -30.85 33.52
C LYS A 401 -17.94 -29.89 34.52
N ALA A 402 -18.39 -30.00 35.78
CA ALA A 402 -17.75 -29.28 36.86
C ALA A 402 -16.25 -29.51 36.91
N ASP A 403 -15.52 -28.46 37.24
CA ASP A 403 -14.05 -28.42 37.31
C ASP A 403 -13.29 -28.43 35.96
N GLU A 404 -13.96 -28.62 34.82
CA GLU A 404 -13.32 -28.36 33.52
C GLU A 404 -12.81 -26.93 33.43
N VAL A 405 -11.70 -26.73 32.73
CA VAL A 405 -11.17 -25.41 32.43
C VAL A 405 -11.44 -25.10 30.97
N VAL A 406 -12.14 -24.01 30.71
CA VAL A 406 -12.38 -23.50 29.36
C VAL A 406 -11.52 -22.28 29.14
N GLN A 407 -10.78 -22.26 28.03
CA GLN A 407 -10.03 -21.11 27.55
C GLN A 407 -10.73 -20.50 26.35
N ILE A 408 -11.01 -19.20 26.40
CA ILE A 408 -11.51 -18.44 25.26
C ILE A 408 -10.38 -17.60 24.71
N GLN A 409 -10.22 -17.60 23.39
CA GLN A 409 -9.27 -16.77 22.66
C GLN A 409 -10.04 -15.87 21.70
N ARG A 410 -9.55 -14.62 21.59
CA ARG A 410 -10.06 -13.61 20.68
C ARG A 410 -8.92 -13.03 19.88
N ASP A 411 -9.13 -12.88 18.57
CA ASP A 411 -8.19 -12.23 17.65
C ASP A 411 -8.89 -11.03 17.01
N GLU A 412 -8.41 -9.85 17.29
CA GLU A 412 -8.95 -8.56 16.80
C GLU A 412 -8.09 -7.96 15.68
N GLY A 413 -7.22 -8.77 15.03
CA GLY A 413 -6.40 -8.30 13.91
C GLY A 413 -5.42 -7.18 14.28
N GLY A 414 -4.86 -7.23 15.51
CA GLY A 414 -3.87 -6.25 15.98
C GLY A 414 -4.46 -5.04 16.73
N ASN A 415 -5.76 -5.02 16.99
CA ASN A 415 -6.37 -4.01 17.85
C ASN A 415 -6.44 -4.50 19.30
N GLU A 416 -6.19 -3.61 20.25
CA GLU A 416 -6.46 -3.90 21.66
C GLU A 416 -7.96 -4.14 21.88
N PRO A 417 -8.35 -5.21 22.62
CA PRO A 417 -9.76 -5.48 22.91
C PRO A 417 -10.36 -4.32 23.70
N LYS A 418 -11.41 -3.70 23.15
CA LYS A 418 -12.08 -2.56 23.78
C LYS A 418 -13.25 -2.93 24.67
N SER A 419 -13.63 -4.21 24.71
CA SER A 419 -14.80 -4.69 25.42
C SER A 419 -14.58 -6.07 26.05
N ASN A 420 -15.26 -6.34 27.16
CA ASN A 420 -15.15 -7.61 27.85
C ASN A 420 -15.98 -8.70 27.17
N ILE A 421 -15.42 -9.91 27.07
CA ILE A 421 -16.21 -11.13 26.84
C ILE A 421 -16.83 -11.51 28.20
N TYR A 422 -18.11 -11.86 28.20
CA TYR A 422 -18.84 -12.33 29.38
C TYR A 422 -19.22 -13.78 29.18
N VAL A 423 -19.03 -14.60 30.21
CA VAL A 423 -19.40 -16.03 30.23
C VAL A 423 -20.63 -16.20 31.13
N TYR A 424 -21.57 -17.03 30.67
CA TYR A 424 -22.84 -17.27 31.34
C TYR A 424 -23.06 -18.75 31.58
N ASP A 425 -23.69 -19.08 32.70
CA ASP A 425 -24.18 -20.43 32.99
C ASP A 425 -25.55 -20.71 32.32
N THR A 426 -26.09 -21.89 32.54
CA THR A 426 -27.38 -22.37 32.02
C THR A 426 -28.54 -21.45 32.37
N ASP A 427 -28.49 -20.77 33.53
CA ASP A 427 -29.50 -19.84 33.98
C ASP A 427 -29.33 -18.41 33.44
N GLY A 428 -28.31 -18.18 32.62
CA GLY A 428 -27.96 -16.88 32.04
C GLY A 428 -27.29 -15.93 33.02
N LYS A 429 -26.77 -16.46 34.13
CA LYS A 429 -25.99 -15.67 35.09
C LYS A 429 -24.53 -15.59 34.63
N SER A 430 -23.97 -14.37 34.61
CA SER A 430 -22.56 -14.17 34.33
C SER A 430 -21.66 -14.77 35.42
N ILE A 431 -20.75 -15.65 35.04
CA ILE A 431 -19.83 -16.37 35.93
C ILE A 431 -18.38 -15.93 35.78
N ALA A 432 -18.02 -15.39 34.60
CA ALA A 432 -16.69 -14.87 34.32
C ALA A 432 -16.75 -13.73 33.30
N SER A 433 -15.73 -12.88 33.28
CA SER A 433 -15.55 -11.89 32.22
C SER A 433 -14.09 -11.48 32.09
N SER A 434 -13.66 -11.12 30.89
CA SER A 434 -12.32 -10.63 30.64
C SER A 434 -12.23 -9.70 29.43
N GLY A 435 -11.40 -8.68 29.53
CA GLY A 435 -11.02 -7.80 28.41
C GLY A 435 -9.75 -8.27 27.67
N TYR A 436 -9.12 -9.36 28.09
CA TYR A 436 -7.89 -9.86 27.46
C TYR A 436 -8.19 -10.69 26.20
N ALA A 437 -7.22 -10.75 25.31
CA ALA A 437 -7.30 -11.55 24.07
C ALA A 437 -7.40 -13.06 24.33
N SER A 438 -6.92 -13.52 25.48
CA SER A 438 -7.05 -14.91 25.94
C SER A 438 -7.29 -14.94 27.44
N PHE A 439 -8.26 -15.73 27.89
CA PHE A 439 -8.48 -15.98 29.32
C PHE A 439 -9.11 -17.34 29.54
N SER A 440 -8.85 -17.90 30.72
CA SER A 440 -9.40 -19.19 31.13
C SER A 440 -10.29 -19.03 32.35
N PHE A 441 -11.31 -19.86 32.46
CA PHE A 441 -12.20 -19.94 33.62
C PHE A 441 -12.55 -21.39 33.91
N ARG A 442 -12.86 -21.68 35.17
CA ARG A 442 -13.27 -23.01 35.62
C ARG A 442 -14.78 -23.14 35.61
N ILE A 443 -15.30 -24.24 35.09
CA ILE A 443 -16.70 -24.59 35.09
C ILE A 443 -17.16 -24.90 36.53
N PRO A 444 -18.13 -24.17 37.10
CA PRO A 444 -18.53 -24.35 38.48
C PRO A 444 -19.46 -25.52 38.74
N ALA A 445 -20.20 -25.99 37.74
CA ALA A 445 -21.18 -27.09 37.84
C ALA A 445 -21.43 -27.70 36.44
N ASP A 446 -21.95 -28.93 36.41
CA ASP A 446 -22.38 -29.54 35.13
C ASP A 446 -23.49 -28.69 34.49
N GLY A 447 -23.37 -28.42 33.19
CA GLY A 447 -24.38 -27.63 32.46
C GLY A 447 -23.94 -27.12 31.10
N VAL A 448 -24.83 -26.38 30.43
CA VAL A 448 -24.54 -25.71 29.15
C VAL A 448 -24.05 -24.29 29.44
N TYR A 449 -22.98 -23.90 28.76
CA TYR A 449 -22.35 -22.61 28.96
C TYR A 449 -22.36 -21.77 27.69
N TYR A 450 -22.37 -20.46 27.88
CA TYR A 450 -22.48 -19.47 26.82
C TYR A 450 -21.48 -18.35 27.06
N PHE A 451 -21.08 -17.67 25.99
CA PHE A 451 -20.40 -16.39 26.14
C PHE A 451 -20.93 -15.36 25.15
N SER A 452 -20.83 -14.10 25.51
CA SER A 452 -21.12 -12.99 24.61
C SER A 452 -19.83 -12.28 24.22
N VAL A 453 -19.73 -11.95 22.95
CA VAL A 453 -18.65 -11.13 22.40
C VAL A 453 -19.28 -9.83 21.94
N PRO A 454 -19.04 -8.72 22.64
CA PRO A 454 -19.49 -7.43 22.18
C PRO A 454 -18.67 -7.03 20.95
N ALA A 455 -19.35 -6.72 19.85
CA ALA A 455 -18.71 -6.15 18.68
C ALA A 455 -18.24 -4.71 18.96
N SER A 456 -17.28 -4.21 18.18
CA SER A 456 -16.85 -2.82 18.26
C SER A 456 -18.03 -1.89 17.91
N ILE A 457 -18.19 -0.84 18.70
CA ILE A 457 -19.26 0.17 18.50
C ILE A 457 -19.03 0.85 17.13
N LYS A 458 -20.08 0.90 16.28
CA LYS A 458 -20.04 1.69 15.04
C LYS A 458 -19.77 3.15 15.36
N SER A 459 -18.84 3.76 14.65
CA SER A 459 -18.59 5.21 14.76
C SER A 459 -19.68 6.05 14.09
N SER A 460 -20.46 5.47 13.15
CA SER A 460 -21.63 6.05 12.49
C SER A 460 -22.51 4.94 11.92
N GLU A 461 -23.75 5.26 11.51
CA GLU A 461 -24.68 4.29 10.89
C GLU A 461 -24.11 3.61 9.63
N ASN A 462 -23.28 4.31 8.88
CA ASN A 462 -22.65 3.83 7.63
C ASN A 462 -21.22 3.34 7.82
N ALA A 463 -20.67 3.34 9.04
CA ALA A 463 -19.34 2.81 9.29
C ALA A 463 -19.35 1.28 9.25
N PRO A 464 -18.32 0.65 8.67
CA PRO A 464 -18.17 -0.80 8.70
C PRO A 464 -18.05 -1.30 10.14
N MET A 465 -18.63 -2.46 10.40
CA MET A 465 -18.36 -3.18 11.63
C MET A 465 -16.99 -3.85 11.53
N ARG A 466 -16.16 -3.68 12.54
CA ARG A 466 -14.92 -4.45 12.63
C ARG A 466 -15.24 -5.87 13.04
N THR A 467 -14.59 -6.83 12.39
CA THR A 467 -14.72 -8.24 12.75
C THR A 467 -13.70 -8.59 13.82
N THR A 468 -14.09 -9.50 14.69
CA THR A 468 -13.21 -10.21 15.59
C THR A 468 -13.40 -11.71 15.39
N ARG A 469 -12.39 -12.53 15.68
CA ARG A 469 -12.51 -13.97 15.66
C ARG A 469 -12.45 -14.50 17.08
N VAL A 470 -13.24 -15.52 17.38
CA VAL A 470 -13.24 -16.20 18.68
C VAL A 470 -13.14 -17.69 18.49
N ARG A 471 -12.49 -18.36 19.43
CA ARG A 471 -12.48 -19.81 19.58
C ARG A 471 -12.39 -20.18 21.05
N TYR A 472 -12.70 -21.42 21.37
CA TYR A 472 -12.52 -21.94 22.71
C TYR A 472 -11.86 -23.30 22.72
N TYR A 473 -11.29 -23.67 23.86
CA TYR A 473 -10.69 -24.95 24.17
C TYR A 473 -11.18 -25.42 25.51
N THR A 474 -11.44 -26.73 25.62
CA THR A 474 -11.75 -27.39 26.89
C THR A 474 -10.52 -28.18 27.34
N HIS A 475 -10.16 -27.99 28.57
CA HIS A 475 -9.05 -28.67 29.21
C HIS A 475 -9.59 -29.63 30.27
N ASN A 476 -10.02 -30.81 29.85
CA ASN A 476 -10.46 -31.87 30.79
C ASN A 476 -9.24 -32.49 31.47
N ASP A 477 -8.24 -32.77 30.64
CA ASP A 477 -6.90 -33.19 31.07
C ASP A 477 -5.98 -32.00 30.96
N LYS A 478 -5.03 -31.94 31.84
CA LYS A 478 -4.17 -30.74 31.93
C LYS A 478 -3.18 -30.59 30.77
N ILE A 479 -3.03 -31.60 29.94
CA ILE A 479 -2.16 -31.63 28.74
C ILE A 479 -2.89 -32.40 27.63
N GLY A 480 -2.76 -31.89 26.38
CA GLY A 480 -3.28 -32.55 25.18
C GLY A 480 -2.38 -32.33 23.98
N ALA A 481 -2.13 -33.37 23.23
CA ALA A 481 -1.39 -33.37 21.98
C ALA A 481 -2.03 -34.39 21.01
N ALA A 482 -1.62 -34.40 19.75
CA ALA A 482 -2.02 -35.44 18.81
C ALA A 482 -1.57 -36.82 19.30
N GLU A 483 -2.40 -37.84 19.13
CA GLU A 483 -2.09 -39.20 19.56
C GLU A 483 -0.96 -39.82 18.75
N SER A 484 -0.91 -39.56 17.45
CA SER A 484 0.15 -40.04 16.55
C SER A 484 0.52 -39.01 15.48
N ILE A 485 1.71 -39.12 14.93
CA ILE A 485 2.27 -38.25 13.88
C ILE A 485 3.18 -39.07 12.97
N ALA A 486 2.98 -38.94 11.65
CA ALA A 486 3.88 -39.46 10.64
C ALA A 486 4.63 -38.30 9.95
N MET A 487 5.97 -38.40 9.85
CA MET A 487 6.80 -37.35 9.27
C MET A 487 8.05 -37.91 8.56
N ARG A 488 8.79 -37.08 7.87
CA ARG A 488 10.05 -37.47 7.21
C ARG A 488 11.24 -37.33 8.17
N PRO A 489 12.34 -38.04 7.93
CA PRO A 489 13.59 -37.80 8.64
C PRO A 489 14.03 -36.34 8.52
N ASN A 490 14.48 -35.79 9.62
CA ASN A 490 14.94 -34.39 9.72
C ASN A 490 13.86 -33.33 9.35
N GLU A 491 12.60 -33.73 9.28
CA GLU A 491 11.48 -32.79 9.07
C GLU A 491 11.14 -32.10 10.39
N SER A 492 10.78 -30.82 10.31
CA SER A 492 10.24 -30.06 11.44
C SER A 492 8.80 -29.64 11.13
N VAL A 493 7.87 -30.03 11.98
CA VAL A 493 6.45 -29.76 11.84
C VAL A 493 5.90 -29.10 13.09
N PHE A 494 4.90 -28.23 12.93
CA PHE A 494 4.23 -27.63 14.08
C PHE A 494 3.29 -28.66 14.71
N LEU A 495 3.51 -28.96 15.98
CA LEU A 495 2.64 -29.80 16.80
C LEU A 495 1.84 -28.91 17.76
N ASP A 496 0.52 -28.91 17.61
CA ASP A 496 -0.36 -28.15 18.49
C ASP A 496 -0.44 -28.83 19.87
N LEU A 497 0.36 -28.33 20.82
CA LEU A 497 0.36 -28.75 22.22
C LEU A 497 -0.40 -27.71 23.03
N TRP A 498 -1.43 -28.17 23.72
CA TRP A 498 -2.13 -27.33 24.69
C TRP A 498 -1.97 -27.88 26.11
N PHE A 499 -1.95 -26.99 27.10
CA PHE A 499 -1.83 -27.35 28.50
C PHE A 499 -2.48 -26.30 29.40
N SER A 500 -2.94 -26.73 30.57
CA SER A 500 -3.56 -25.81 31.52
C SER A 500 -2.51 -24.80 32.05
N PRO A 501 -2.90 -23.52 32.30
CA PRO A 501 -1.96 -22.50 32.80
C PRO A 501 -1.25 -22.89 34.10
N GLU A 502 -1.86 -23.76 34.88
CA GLU A 502 -1.36 -24.22 36.18
C GLU A 502 -0.06 -25.02 36.07
N ILE A 503 0.12 -25.75 34.94
CA ILE A 503 1.30 -26.60 34.73
C ILE A 503 2.37 -25.97 33.83
N ARG A 504 2.13 -24.76 33.33
CA ARG A 504 3.05 -24.09 32.40
C ARG A 504 4.49 -24.07 32.85
N ASN A 505 4.73 -23.83 34.12
CA ASN A 505 6.08 -23.73 34.69
C ASN A 505 6.68 -25.10 35.06
N SER A 506 5.89 -26.16 35.05
CA SER A 506 6.30 -27.54 35.39
C SER A 506 6.26 -28.48 34.20
N LEU A 507 5.81 -27.98 33.02
CA LEU A 507 5.71 -28.78 31.81
C LEU A 507 7.09 -29.28 31.41
N LYS A 508 7.18 -30.60 31.18
CA LYS A 508 8.35 -31.31 30.67
C LYS A 508 8.01 -32.07 29.43
N VAL A 509 8.99 -32.17 28.56
CA VAL A 509 8.95 -32.99 27.34
C VAL A 509 10.07 -34.02 27.43
N GLU A 510 9.72 -35.25 27.25
CA GLU A 510 10.63 -36.40 27.34
C GLU A 510 10.43 -37.27 26.11
N SER A 511 11.49 -37.81 25.53
CA SER A 511 11.44 -38.78 24.44
C SER A 511 12.39 -39.92 24.71
N GLU A 512 12.03 -41.13 24.25
CA GLU A 512 12.90 -42.29 24.26
C GLU A 512 14.06 -42.17 23.26
N ASP A 513 13.90 -41.39 22.21
CA ASP A 513 14.95 -41.03 21.24
C ASP A 513 15.38 -39.58 21.49
N GLU A 514 16.63 -39.39 21.96
CA GLU A 514 17.19 -38.06 22.24
C GLU A 514 17.29 -37.15 20.99
N ALA A 515 17.25 -37.74 19.79
CA ALA A 515 17.29 -36.97 18.54
C ALA A 515 15.89 -36.50 18.09
N LEU A 516 14.80 -37.05 18.65
CA LEU A 516 13.46 -36.54 18.49
C LEU A 516 13.26 -35.34 19.43
N THR A 517 13.15 -34.15 18.89
CA THR A 517 13.12 -32.94 19.68
C THR A 517 11.83 -32.12 19.47
N TYR A 518 11.33 -31.54 20.57
CA TYR A 518 10.22 -30.61 20.56
C TYR A 518 10.62 -29.30 21.24
N ASP A 519 10.46 -28.21 20.53
CA ASP A 519 10.74 -26.88 21.05
C ASP A 519 9.46 -26.28 21.68
N LEU A 520 9.44 -26.16 23.00
CA LEU A 520 8.32 -25.61 23.77
C LEU A 520 8.02 -24.13 23.49
N GLU A 521 8.99 -23.36 22.99
CA GLU A 521 8.79 -21.93 22.70
C GLU A 521 8.14 -21.73 21.33
N THR A 522 8.54 -22.53 20.36
CA THR A 522 8.09 -22.39 18.97
C THR A 522 6.99 -23.39 18.59
N GLY A 523 6.84 -24.49 19.33
CA GLY A 523 5.87 -25.55 19.04
C GLY A 523 6.28 -26.47 17.90
N TYR A 524 7.55 -26.47 17.48
CA TYR A 524 8.02 -27.34 16.42
C TYR A 524 8.60 -28.66 16.95
N LEU A 525 8.10 -29.77 16.37
CA LEU A 525 8.62 -31.10 16.52
C LEU A 525 9.58 -31.40 15.37
N THR A 526 10.78 -31.92 15.66
CA THR A 526 11.79 -32.30 14.66
C THR A 526 12.13 -33.76 14.78
N ALA A 527 11.97 -34.51 13.68
CA ALA A 527 12.31 -35.91 13.59
C ALA A 527 13.83 -36.13 13.52
N PRO A 528 14.32 -37.28 14.03
CA PRO A 528 15.70 -37.74 13.85
C PRO A 528 16.12 -37.83 12.39
N ASN A 529 17.42 -37.70 12.12
CA ASN A 529 18.00 -37.85 10.78
C ASN A 529 18.33 -39.34 10.44
N THR A 530 17.54 -40.26 10.95
CA THR A 530 17.64 -41.72 10.63
C THR A 530 16.59 -42.04 9.57
N PRO A 531 16.86 -42.94 8.61
CA PRO A 531 15.95 -43.19 7.47
C PRO A 531 14.53 -43.61 7.87
N GLU A 532 14.40 -44.32 8.99
CA GLU A 532 13.13 -44.76 9.57
C GLU A 532 13.24 -44.95 11.08
N GLY A 533 12.14 -44.84 11.80
CA GLY A 533 12.06 -45.05 13.22
C GLY A 533 10.71 -44.65 13.81
N SER A 534 10.56 -44.93 15.09
CA SER A 534 9.43 -44.44 15.88
C SER A 534 9.86 -44.24 17.33
N ALA A 535 9.27 -43.25 17.99
CA ALA A 535 9.45 -43.02 19.42
C ALA A 535 8.25 -42.28 20.00
N ASP A 536 8.04 -42.47 21.30
CA ASP A 536 7.03 -41.72 22.03
C ASP A 536 7.60 -40.38 22.51
N LEU A 537 6.82 -39.33 22.32
CA LEU A 537 7.05 -38.00 22.85
C LEU A 537 6.06 -37.79 24.01
N VAL A 538 6.58 -37.70 25.23
CA VAL A 538 5.77 -37.60 26.44
C VAL A 538 5.80 -36.17 26.97
N PHE A 539 4.64 -35.57 27.06
CA PHE A 539 4.43 -34.29 27.70
C PHE A 539 3.89 -34.50 29.11
N SER A 540 4.54 -33.98 30.13
CA SER A 540 4.12 -34.21 31.52
C SER A 540 4.20 -32.96 32.38
N ASN A 541 3.49 -32.94 33.51
CA ASN A 541 3.58 -31.89 34.52
C ASN A 541 4.78 -32.04 35.45
N GLY A 542 5.76 -32.91 35.12
CA GLY A 542 7.01 -33.07 35.84
C GLY A 542 6.96 -33.91 37.10
N TYR A 543 5.81 -34.49 37.48
CA TYR A 543 5.75 -35.51 38.53
C TYR A 543 6.32 -36.83 38.03
N PRO A 544 6.93 -37.66 38.92
CA PRO A 544 7.46 -38.94 38.53
C PRO A 544 6.39 -39.90 37.98
N GLU A 545 6.81 -40.83 37.15
CA GLU A 545 5.96 -41.92 36.67
C GLU A 545 5.35 -42.72 37.87
N GLY A 546 4.03 -42.95 37.82
CA GLY A 546 3.30 -43.65 38.88
C GLY A 546 2.84 -42.73 40.06
N ASP A 547 3.15 -41.43 40.04
CA ASP A 547 2.59 -40.47 41.01
C ASP A 547 1.14 -40.16 40.64
N GLU A 548 0.22 -40.22 41.59
CA GLU A 548 -1.21 -39.92 41.41
C GLU A 548 -1.46 -38.46 40.87
N LYS A 549 -0.50 -37.59 41.02
CA LYS A 549 -0.57 -36.20 40.52
C LYS A 549 0.03 -36.03 39.12
N ARG A 550 0.62 -37.07 38.55
CA ARG A 550 1.15 -37.02 37.20
C ARG A 550 0.01 -36.89 36.22
N VAL A 551 0.13 -35.88 35.36
CA VAL A 551 -0.70 -35.68 34.18
C VAL A 551 0.23 -35.73 32.99
N GLU A 552 -0.10 -36.51 31.98
CA GLU A 552 0.70 -36.64 30.77
C GLU A 552 -0.16 -36.81 29.53
N ALA A 553 0.39 -36.43 28.39
CA ALA A 553 -0.09 -36.77 27.06
C ALA A 553 1.07 -37.39 26.27
N VAL A 554 0.78 -38.37 25.48
CA VAL A 554 1.78 -39.11 24.69
C VAL A 554 1.44 -38.92 23.21
N THR A 555 2.44 -38.53 22.42
CA THR A 555 2.34 -38.50 20.95
C THR A 555 3.27 -39.60 20.39
N HIS A 556 2.73 -40.54 19.68
CA HIS A 556 3.50 -41.58 18.98
C HIS A 556 4.01 -40.97 17.64
N VAL A 557 5.33 -40.79 17.51
CA VAL A 557 5.96 -40.22 16.33
C VAL A 557 6.60 -41.32 15.49
N ILE A 558 6.22 -41.40 14.22
CA ILE A 558 6.78 -42.33 13.23
C ILE A 558 7.46 -41.49 12.14
N TRP A 559 8.68 -41.85 11.76
CA TRP A 559 9.35 -41.21 10.64
C TRP A 559 9.93 -42.20 9.65
N SER A 560 9.80 -41.87 8.35
CA SER A 560 10.36 -42.63 7.25
C SER A 560 10.62 -41.76 6.03
N GLU A 561 11.48 -42.18 5.11
CA GLU A 561 11.75 -41.44 3.87
C GLU A 561 10.49 -41.28 3.02
N ASN A 562 9.55 -42.21 3.11
CA ASN A 562 8.25 -42.18 2.44
C ASN A 562 7.13 -42.36 3.47
N PRO A 563 6.80 -41.32 4.24
CA PRO A 563 5.79 -41.41 5.30
C PRO A 563 4.36 -41.57 4.73
N LEU A 564 4.16 -41.27 3.45
CA LEU A 564 2.92 -41.52 2.74
C LEU A 564 3.06 -42.69 1.80
N SER A 565 2.10 -43.59 1.85
CA SER A 565 1.95 -44.69 0.87
C SER A 565 1.04 -44.27 -0.30
N ASP A 566 0.13 -43.32 -0.08
CA ASP A 566 -0.79 -42.82 -1.10
C ASP A 566 -1.28 -41.42 -0.78
N ILE A 567 -1.56 -40.63 -1.84
CA ILE A 567 -2.26 -39.36 -1.79
C ILE A 567 -3.21 -39.26 -2.97
N SER A 568 -4.45 -38.88 -2.72
CA SER A 568 -5.46 -38.73 -3.76
C SER A 568 -6.44 -37.61 -3.42
N ILE A 569 -7.15 -37.12 -4.43
CA ILE A 569 -8.24 -36.16 -4.24
C ILE A 569 -9.55 -36.93 -4.10
N SER A 570 -10.20 -36.84 -2.93
CA SER A 570 -11.35 -37.68 -2.60
C SER A 570 -12.67 -37.22 -3.20
N ASN A 571 -12.80 -35.92 -3.54
CA ASN A 571 -14.08 -35.27 -3.91
C ASN A 571 -14.00 -34.40 -5.15
N ALA A 572 -13.05 -34.65 -6.08
CA ALA A 572 -12.92 -33.87 -7.30
C ALA A 572 -14.17 -33.99 -8.18
N PRO A 573 -14.83 -32.88 -8.54
CA PRO A 573 -15.95 -32.91 -9.47
C PRO A 573 -15.47 -33.17 -10.90
N GLN A 574 -16.30 -33.81 -11.73
CA GLN A 574 -15.98 -34.04 -13.13
C GLN A 574 -15.99 -32.74 -13.97
N SER A 575 -16.69 -31.71 -13.52
CA SER A 575 -16.76 -30.40 -14.16
C SER A 575 -17.10 -29.32 -13.14
N LEU A 576 -16.58 -28.11 -13.38
CA LEU A 576 -16.87 -26.92 -12.58
C LEU A 576 -17.17 -25.77 -13.54
N SER A 577 -18.31 -25.09 -13.38
CA SER A 577 -18.66 -23.94 -14.22
C SER A 577 -17.81 -22.73 -13.84
N VAL A 578 -17.44 -21.91 -14.84
CA VAL A 578 -16.69 -20.66 -14.59
C VAL A 578 -17.43 -19.78 -13.57
N GLY A 579 -16.70 -19.28 -12.60
CA GLY A 579 -17.24 -18.50 -11.46
C GLY A 579 -17.65 -19.34 -10.25
N ASN A 580 -17.77 -20.67 -10.38
CA ASN A 580 -18.08 -21.56 -9.26
C ASN A 580 -16.82 -22.06 -8.58
N SER A 581 -16.95 -22.38 -7.30
CA SER A 581 -15.87 -22.94 -6.49
C SER A 581 -16.26 -24.28 -5.84
N VAL A 582 -15.26 -25.08 -5.51
CA VAL A 582 -15.42 -26.30 -4.74
C VAL A 582 -14.25 -26.46 -3.77
N GLN A 583 -14.54 -27.03 -2.59
CA GLN A 583 -13.49 -27.43 -1.65
C GLN A 583 -13.03 -28.83 -2.00
N LEU A 584 -11.78 -28.99 -2.43
CA LEU A 584 -11.15 -30.30 -2.61
C LEU A 584 -10.58 -30.80 -1.29
N GLU A 585 -10.60 -32.11 -1.13
CA GLU A 585 -10.05 -32.80 0.03
C GLU A 585 -8.99 -33.79 -0.42
N ALA A 586 -7.80 -33.73 0.20
CA ALA A 586 -6.76 -34.73 0.01
C ALA A 586 -6.99 -35.88 0.96
N ALA A 587 -7.08 -37.06 0.41
CA ALA A 587 -7.00 -38.29 1.19
C ALA A 587 -5.56 -38.81 1.18
N VAL A 588 -4.98 -38.95 2.34
CA VAL A 588 -3.60 -39.41 2.55
C VAL A 588 -3.60 -40.75 3.30
N THR A 589 -2.59 -41.57 3.06
CA THR A 589 -2.40 -42.82 3.79
C THR A 589 -0.93 -42.90 4.23
N PRO A 590 -0.60 -43.09 5.50
CA PRO A 590 -1.54 -43.19 6.64
C PRO A 590 -2.26 -41.86 6.95
N ASP A 591 -3.43 -41.93 7.57
CA ASP A 591 -4.32 -40.77 7.84
C ASP A 591 -3.83 -39.87 8.99
N ASP A 592 -2.89 -40.36 9.78
CA ASP A 592 -2.21 -39.60 10.84
C ASP A 592 -0.98 -38.78 10.34
N TYR A 593 -0.75 -38.74 9.04
CA TYR A 593 0.26 -37.86 8.46
C TYR A 593 -0.12 -36.40 8.63
N ILE A 594 0.74 -35.61 9.28
CA ILE A 594 0.53 -34.18 9.54
C ILE A 594 1.36 -33.25 8.67
N GLY A 595 2.08 -33.78 7.70
CA GLY A 595 2.81 -32.99 6.72
C GLY A 595 1.86 -32.10 5.91
N ARG A 596 2.40 -31.03 5.35
CA ARG A 596 1.59 -30.11 4.54
C ARG A 596 1.27 -30.74 3.19
N VAL A 597 -0.01 -30.78 2.87
CA VAL A 597 -0.47 -30.98 1.49
C VAL A 597 -0.44 -29.63 0.79
N SER A 598 0.27 -29.54 -0.32
CA SER A 598 0.24 -28.37 -1.20
C SER A 598 -0.63 -28.66 -2.41
N TRP A 599 -1.30 -27.62 -2.89
CA TRP A 599 -2.19 -27.69 -4.03
C TRP A 599 -1.67 -26.78 -5.14
N GLU A 600 -1.60 -27.31 -6.35
CA GLU A 600 -1.15 -26.56 -7.50
C GLU A 600 -2.09 -26.78 -8.69
N SER A 601 -2.34 -25.72 -9.45
CA SER A 601 -3.09 -25.80 -10.71
C SER A 601 -2.13 -25.82 -11.89
N SER A 602 -2.35 -26.74 -12.82
CA SER A 602 -1.57 -26.80 -14.06
C SER A 602 -1.79 -25.59 -14.99
N ASP A 603 -2.91 -24.88 -14.81
CA ASP A 603 -3.22 -23.66 -15.55
C ASP A 603 -4.06 -22.70 -14.68
N THR A 604 -3.45 -21.66 -14.17
CA THR A 604 -4.10 -20.67 -13.31
C THR A 604 -5.05 -19.74 -14.06
N SER A 605 -5.00 -19.69 -15.39
CA SER A 605 -5.97 -18.96 -16.21
C SER A 605 -7.32 -19.70 -16.34
N VAL A 606 -7.33 -21.00 -16.07
CA VAL A 606 -8.52 -21.85 -16.09
C VAL A 606 -9.04 -22.12 -14.69
N LEU A 607 -8.14 -22.41 -13.74
CA LEU A 607 -8.50 -22.76 -12.37
C LEU A 607 -7.48 -22.23 -11.36
N ARG A 608 -7.94 -21.46 -10.40
CA ARG A 608 -7.14 -21.01 -9.25
C ARG A 608 -7.38 -21.93 -8.06
N VAL A 609 -6.33 -22.18 -7.28
CA VAL A 609 -6.39 -23.03 -6.09
C VAL A 609 -5.74 -22.33 -4.88
N LEU A 610 -6.36 -22.46 -3.72
CA LEU A 610 -5.81 -22.02 -2.44
C LEU A 610 -5.03 -23.14 -1.76
N SER A 611 -4.16 -22.77 -0.83
CA SER A 611 -3.36 -23.72 -0.03
C SER A 611 -4.19 -24.71 0.79
N ASN A 612 -5.46 -24.39 1.06
CA ASN A 612 -6.41 -25.27 1.76
C ASN A 612 -7.20 -26.20 0.81
N GLY A 613 -6.91 -26.20 -0.48
CA GLY A 613 -7.61 -27.03 -1.47
C GLY A 613 -8.92 -26.44 -2.01
N LYS A 614 -9.32 -25.21 -1.65
CA LYS A 614 -10.45 -24.54 -2.30
C LYS A 614 -10.04 -24.11 -3.71
N VAL A 615 -10.82 -24.50 -4.71
CA VAL A 615 -10.58 -24.16 -6.11
C VAL A 615 -11.72 -23.33 -6.68
N VAL A 616 -11.42 -22.47 -7.66
CA VAL A 616 -12.40 -21.71 -8.42
C VAL A 616 -12.09 -21.78 -9.92
N ALA A 617 -13.11 -22.04 -10.74
CA ALA A 617 -12.97 -21.98 -12.18
C ALA A 617 -13.00 -20.51 -12.64
N VAL A 618 -11.93 -20.03 -13.25
CA VAL A 618 -11.79 -18.64 -13.73
C VAL A 618 -11.85 -18.53 -15.25
N GLY A 619 -11.62 -19.62 -15.95
CA GLY A 619 -11.66 -19.71 -17.41
C GLY A 619 -12.15 -21.05 -17.91
N GLN A 620 -12.33 -21.17 -19.24
CA GLN A 620 -12.71 -22.45 -19.89
C GLN A 620 -11.45 -23.24 -20.25
N GLY A 621 -11.44 -24.54 -19.91
CA GLY A 621 -10.34 -25.44 -20.23
C GLY A 621 -10.51 -26.81 -19.61
N GLU A 622 -9.58 -27.72 -19.95
CA GLU A 622 -9.39 -29.01 -19.29
C GLU A 622 -8.03 -29.01 -18.59
N LEU A 623 -8.01 -29.36 -17.32
CA LEU A 623 -6.76 -29.39 -16.55
C LEU A 623 -6.81 -30.42 -15.41
N ALA A 624 -5.63 -30.70 -14.86
CA ALA A 624 -5.46 -31.48 -13.65
C ALA A 624 -5.10 -30.56 -12.47
N VAL A 625 -5.61 -30.89 -11.28
CA VAL A 625 -5.17 -30.34 -10.00
C VAL A 625 -4.32 -31.40 -9.32
N ALA A 626 -3.14 -31.02 -8.85
CA ALA A 626 -2.21 -31.88 -8.12
C ALA A 626 -2.00 -31.40 -6.67
#